data_3a0b78727551d48d373ffefa8a55ddce
#
_entry.id   3a0b78727551d48d373ffefa8a55ddce
#
_cell.length_a   1.000
_cell.length_b   1.000
_cell.length_c   1.000
_cell.angle_alpha   90.00
_cell.angle_beta   90.00
_cell.angle_gamma   90.00
#
_symmetry.space_group_name_H-M   'P 1'
#
loop_
_entity.id
_entity.type
_entity.pdbx_description
1 polymer ?
#
loop_
_entity_poly.entity_id
_entity_poly.type
_entity_poly.pdbx_seq_one_letter_code
_entity_poly.pdbx_strand_id
1 'polypeptide(L)'
;MSETFTKGMARNIYFGGSVFFFLVFLGLTYHTEQTFPERTNASELTEAVVRGKEVWENNNCIGCHSLLGEGAYFAPELGNVFVRRGEDAAFKPFLSAWMKAQPLGV
;
A
#
# COMPACT_ATOMS: atom_id res chain seq x y z
N MET A 1 18.01 6.57 -47.34
CA MET A 1 17.30 7.57 -46.52
C MET A 1 18.20 7.86 -45.32
N SER A 2 18.80 9.03 -45.31
CA SER A 2 19.66 9.43 -44.21
C SER A 2 18.76 9.84 -43.05
N GLU A 3 18.87 9.14 -41.98
CA GLU A 3 18.17 9.45 -40.75
C GLU A 3 18.58 10.81 -40.21
N THR A 4 17.66 11.72 -40.22
CA THR A 4 17.87 13.08 -39.74
C THR A 4 17.57 13.23 -38.25
N PHE A 5 17.84 12.18 -37.44
CA PHE A 5 17.74 12.29 -36.02
C PHE A 5 18.90 13.10 -35.46
N THR A 6 18.64 14.35 -35.20
CA THR A 6 19.69 15.30 -34.80
C THR A 6 19.84 15.32 -33.26
N LYS A 7 21.00 15.69 -32.75
CA LYS A 7 21.27 15.91 -31.34
C LYS A 7 20.29 16.92 -30.72
N GLY A 8 19.85 17.92 -31.48
CA GLY A 8 18.84 18.88 -31.06
C GLY A 8 17.48 18.24 -30.86
N MET A 9 17.04 17.36 -31.75
CA MET A 9 15.81 16.62 -31.61
C MET A 9 15.84 15.70 -30.36
N ALA A 10 16.91 14.95 -30.17
CA ALA A 10 17.10 14.10 -28.99
C ALA A 10 16.99 14.90 -27.71
N ARG A 11 17.67 16.04 -27.65
CA ARG A 11 17.59 16.93 -26.46
C ARG A 11 16.18 17.44 -26.21
N ASN A 12 15.48 17.87 -27.24
CA ASN A 12 14.12 18.43 -27.09
C ASN A 12 13.12 17.36 -26.68
N ILE A 13 13.24 16.14 -27.23
CA ILE A 13 12.41 15.00 -26.81
C ILE A 13 12.67 14.64 -25.34
N TYR A 14 13.95 14.58 -24.94
CA TYR A 14 14.33 14.27 -23.57
C TYR A 14 13.79 15.30 -22.58
N PHE A 15 14.07 16.57 -22.78
CA PHE A 15 13.61 17.62 -21.89
C PHE A 15 12.10 17.83 -21.95
N GLY A 16 11.50 17.81 -23.12
CA GLY A 16 10.06 17.94 -23.29
C GLY A 16 9.30 16.78 -22.62
N GLY A 17 9.75 15.56 -22.84
CA GLY A 17 9.19 14.38 -22.18
C GLY A 17 9.36 14.42 -20.66
N SER A 18 10.56 14.77 -20.19
CA SER A 18 10.84 14.88 -18.75
C SER A 18 9.96 15.91 -18.07
N VAL A 19 9.83 17.11 -18.65
CA VAL A 19 8.97 18.17 -18.10
C VAL A 19 7.51 17.74 -18.11
N PHE A 20 7.04 17.15 -19.23
CA PHE A 20 5.67 16.68 -19.34
C PHE A 20 5.33 15.65 -18.25
N PHE A 21 6.13 14.61 -18.10
CA PHE A 21 5.87 13.57 -17.10
C PHE A 21 6.05 14.08 -15.66
N PHE A 22 6.94 15.05 -15.45
CA PHE A 22 7.05 15.70 -14.15
C PHE A 22 5.79 16.47 -13.78
N LEU A 23 5.18 17.19 -14.74
CA LEU A 23 3.92 17.88 -14.52
C LEU A 23 2.76 16.90 -14.29
N VAL A 24 2.72 15.79 -15.01
CA VAL A 24 1.76 14.70 -14.76
C VAL A 24 1.91 14.13 -13.35
N PHE A 25 3.15 13.88 -12.93
CA PHE A 25 3.45 13.42 -11.57
C PHE A 25 2.92 14.40 -10.50
N LEU A 26 3.19 15.69 -10.65
CA LEU A 26 2.68 16.70 -9.72
C LEU A 26 1.15 16.74 -9.71
N GLY A 27 0.51 16.67 -10.87
CA GLY A 27 -0.95 16.65 -10.98
C GLY A 27 -1.58 15.44 -10.31
N LEU A 28 -1.01 14.25 -10.52
CA LEU A 28 -1.47 13.01 -9.88
C LEU A 28 -1.23 13.03 -8.37
N THR A 29 -0.11 13.56 -7.93
CA THR A 29 0.20 13.71 -6.50
C THR A 29 -0.81 14.63 -5.83
N TYR A 30 -1.08 15.77 -6.42
CA TYR A 30 -2.09 16.70 -5.92
C TYR A 30 -3.49 16.06 -5.87
N HIS A 31 -3.89 15.36 -6.93
CA HIS A 31 -5.17 14.67 -6.97
C HIS A 31 -5.26 13.57 -5.89
N THR A 32 -4.18 12.82 -5.69
CA THR A 32 -4.12 11.80 -4.64
C THR A 32 -4.30 12.41 -3.26
N GLU A 33 -3.60 13.50 -2.97
CA GLU A 33 -3.70 14.22 -1.70
C GLU A 33 -5.13 14.68 -1.41
N GLN A 34 -5.84 15.18 -2.44
CA GLN A 34 -7.23 15.62 -2.30
C GLN A 34 -8.22 14.47 -2.06
N THR A 35 -7.99 13.32 -2.67
CA THR A 35 -8.92 12.18 -2.61
C THR A 35 -8.57 11.17 -1.53
N PHE A 36 -7.37 11.22 -0.98
CA PHE A 36 -6.87 10.27 0.00
C PHE A 36 -7.76 10.15 1.26
N PRO A 37 -8.20 11.24 1.90
CA PRO A 37 -9.02 11.15 3.11
C PRO A 37 -10.35 10.40 2.89
N GLU A 38 -11.00 10.61 1.74
CA GLU A 38 -12.26 9.93 1.41
C GLU A 38 -12.05 8.45 1.12
N ARG A 39 -10.96 8.11 0.43
CA ARG A 39 -10.68 6.72 0.03
C ARG A 39 -10.17 5.85 1.17
N THR A 40 -9.54 6.45 2.16
CA THR A 40 -9.00 5.73 3.31
C THR A 40 -9.93 5.70 4.50
N ASN A 41 -11.13 6.30 4.39
CA ASN A 41 -12.03 6.49 5.52
C ASN A 41 -11.31 7.07 6.74
N ALA A 42 -10.49 8.10 6.53
CA ALA A 42 -9.63 8.69 7.56
C ALA A 42 -10.40 9.11 8.82
N SER A 43 -11.68 9.49 8.66
CA SER A 43 -12.57 9.84 9.77
C SER A 43 -12.92 8.65 10.68
N GLU A 44 -12.73 7.42 10.20
CA GLU A 44 -13.04 6.19 10.94
C GLU A 44 -11.80 5.55 11.59
N LEU A 45 -10.64 6.16 11.42
CA LEU A 45 -9.40 5.70 12.03
C LEU A 45 -9.42 5.96 13.54
N THR A 46 -9.78 4.93 14.28
CA THR A 46 -9.73 4.97 15.75
C THR A 46 -8.30 4.72 16.24
N GLU A 47 -8.03 5.13 17.47
CA GLU A 47 -6.75 4.84 18.14
C GLU A 47 -6.43 3.32 18.16
N ALA A 48 -7.43 2.48 18.27
CA ALA A 48 -7.25 1.03 18.22
C ALA A 48 -6.75 0.55 16.86
N VAL A 49 -7.22 1.15 15.75
CA VAL A 49 -6.75 0.85 14.39
C VAL A 49 -5.30 1.28 14.22
N VAL A 50 -4.95 2.48 14.71
CA VAL A 50 -3.57 2.99 14.67
C VAL A 50 -2.62 2.08 15.44
N ARG A 51 -2.98 1.68 16.67
CA ARG A 51 -2.18 0.71 17.43
C ARG A 51 -2.08 -0.66 16.75
N GLY A 52 -3.14 -1.10 16.10
CA GLY A 52 -3.12 -2.34 15.33
C GLY A 52 -2.10 -2.28 14.19
N LYS A 53 -1.99 -1.14 13.52
CA LYS A 53 -0.98 -0.91 12.49
C LYS A 53 0.44 -0.94 13.07
N GLU A 54 0.68 -0.30 14.22
CA GLU A 54 1.97 -0.34 14.90
C GLU A 54 2.37 -1.77 15.27
N VAL A 55 1.44 -2.57 15.78
CA VAL A 55 1.69 -4.00 16.07
C VAL A 55 2.06 -4.76 14.79
N TRP A 56 1.37 -4.49 13.69
CA TRP A 56 1.63 -5.08 12.38
C TRP A 56 3.06 -4.78 11.90
N GLU A 57 3.47 -3.53 11.99
CA GLU A 57 4.79 -3.07 11.58
C GLU A 57 5.90 -3.61 12.50
N ASN A 58 5.72 -3.50 13.80
CA ASN A 58 6.72 -3.92 14.79
C ASN A 58 6.99 -5.43 14.79
N ASN A 59 6.01 -6.24 14.37
CA ASN A 59 6.17 -7.69 14.25
C ASN A 59 6.53 -8.15 12.83
N ASN A 60 6.84 -7.21 11.93
CA ASN A 60 7.21 -7.49 10.54
C ASN A 60 6.22 -8.41 9.79
N CYS A 61 4.93 -8.28 10.06
CA CYS A 61 3.89 -9.10 9.41
C CYS A 61 3.87 -8.88 7.90
N ILE A 62 4.23 -7.68 7.45
CA ILE A 62 4.38 -7.30 6.03
C ILE A 62 5.47 -8.10 5.31
N GLY A 63 6.42 -8.66 6.04
CA GLY A 63 7.48 -9.50 5.48
C GLY A 63 6.99 -10.83 4.91
N CYS A 64 5.80 -11.29 5.32
CA CYS A 64 5.18 -12.52 4.83
C CYS A 64 3.80 -12.29 4.22
N HIS A 65 3.02 -11.38 4.78
CA HIS A 65 1.65 -11.10 4.37
C HIS A 65 1.54 -9.82 3.55
N SER A 66 0.52 -9.77 2.70
CA SER A 66 0.08 -8.53 2.05
C SER A 66 -1.19 -8.00 2.72
N LEU A 67 -1.34 -6.69 2.67
CA LEU A 67 -2.52 -5.96 3.12
C LEU A 67 -2.91 -4.97 2.02
N LEU A 68 -4.07 -5.18 1.39
CA LEU A 68 -4.55 -4.37 0.27
C LEU A 68 -3.54 -4.29 -0.91
N GLY A 69 -2.84 -5.37 -1.17
CA GLY A 69 -1.84 -5.47 -2.24
C GLY A 69 -0.44 -4.98 -1.86
N GLU A 70 -0.24 -4.43 -0.67
CA GLU A 70 1.06 -4.01 -0.16
C GLU A 70 1.66 -5.07 0.76
N GLY A 71 2.89 -5.44 0.53
CA GLY A 71 3.60 -6.43 1.33
C GLY A 71 4.07 -7.65 0.53
N ALA A 72 4.53 -8.69 1.24
CA ALA A 72 4.98 -9.92 0.63
C ALA A 72 3.83 -10.89 0.33
N TYR A 73 4.00 -11.70 -0.71
CA TYR A 73 3.01 -12.69 -1.15
C TYR A 73 3.36 -14.12 -0.72
N PHE A 74 4.18 -14.27 0.29
CA PHE A 74 4.56 -15.56 0.83
C PHE A 74 3.42 -16.23 1.62
N ALA A 75 2.66 -15.44 2.35
CA ALA A 75 1.51 -15.85 3.14
C ALA A 75 0.22 -15.18 2.64
N PRO A 76 -0.97 -15.60 3.07
CA PRO A 76 -2.24 -15.08 2.58
C PRO A 76 -2.41 -13.58 2.77
N GLU A 77 -3.10 -12.95 1.82
CA GLU A 77 -3.61 -11.58 1.92
C GLU A 77 -4.56 -11.43 3.11
N LEU A 78 -4.34 -10.45 3.97
CA LEU A 78 -5.12 -10.23 5.18
C LEU A 78 -6.12 -9.07 5.11
N GLY A 79 -6.20 -8.38 3.97
CA GLY A 79 -7.24 -7.37 3.73
C GLY A 79 -8.64 -7.95 3.92
N ASN A 80 -9.46 -7.28 4.72
CA ASN A 80 -10.82 -7.70 5.05
C ASN A 80 -10.94 -9.14 5.62
N VAL A 81 -9.88 -9.68 6.21
CA VAL A 81 -9.89 -11.05 6.73
C VAL A 81 -11.00 -11.27 7.77
N PHE A 82 -11.27 -10.26 8.59
CA PHE A 82 -12.34 -10.32 9.57
C PHE A 82 -13.71 -10.48 8.92
N VAL A 83 -14.01 -9.66 7.93
CA VAL A 83 -15.27 -9.73 7.16
C VAL A 83 -15.39 -11.06 6.40
N ARG A 84 -14.30 -11.49 5.75
CA ARG A 84 -14.29 -12.75 4.99
C ARG A 84 -14.47 -14.00 5.86
N ARG A 85 -14.10 -13.93 7.12
CA ARG A 85 -14.23 -15.04 8.08
C ARG A 85 -15.56 -15.04 8.82
N GLY A 86 -16.47 -14.11 8.50
CA GLY A 86 -17.85 -14.14 8.92
C GLY A 86 -18.23 -13.21 10.07
N GLU A 87 -17.39 -12.22 10.37
CA GLU A 87 -17.65 -11.24 11.45
C GLU A 87 -18.12 -11.87 12.78
N ASP A 88 -17.77 -13.12 12.97
CA ASP A 88 -18.21 -13.96 14.07
C ASP A 88 -17.58 -13.48 15.39
N ALA A 89 -18.38 -13.45 16.43
CA ALA A 89 -17.92 -13.13 17.79
C ALA A 89 -16.80 -14.09 18.26
N ALA A 90 -16.75 -15.30 17.73
CA ALA A 90 -15.70 -16.28 18.00
C ALA A 90 -14.39 -15.99 17.24
N PHE A 91 -14.43 -15.24 16.15
CA PHE A 91 -13.23 -15.00 15.33
C PHE A 91 -12.18 -14.12 16.04
N LYS A 92 -12.61 -13.09 16.77
CA LYS A 92 -11.68 -12.23 17.52
C LYS A 92 -10.88 -13.00 18.59
N PRO A 93 -11.50 -13.77 19.48
CA PRO A 93 -10.75 -14.57 20.46
C PRO A 93 -9.90 -15.66 19.78
N PHE A 94 -10.39 -16.28 18.71
CA PHE A 94 -9.62 -17.22 17.92
C PHE A 94 -8.35 -16.56 17.33
N LEU A 95 -8.49 -15.42 16.69
CA LEU A 95 -7.35 -14.68 16.10
C LEU A 95 -6.35 -14.26 17.18
N SER A 96 -6.86 -13.78 18.32
CA SER A 96 -5.99 -13.40 19.45
C SER A 96 -5.22 -14.61 20.00
N ALA A 97 -5.87 -15.76 20.16
CA ALA A 97 -5.22 -16.99 20.59
C ALA A 97 -4.19 -17.48 19.59
N TRP A 98 -4.52 -17.43 18.29
CA TRP A 98 -3.62 -17.76 17.19
C TRP A 98 -2.36 -16.90 17.20
N MET A 99 -2.52 -15.58 17.30
CA MET A 99 -1.39 -14.65 17.34
C MET A 99 -0.47 -14.87 18.54
N LYS A 100 -1.03 -15.23 19.69
CA LYS A 100 -0.27 -15.53 20.92
C LYS A 100 0.41 -16.90 20.89
N ALA A 101 -0.13 -17.84 20.12
CA ALA A 101 0.40 -19.18 19.98
C ALA A 101 1.56 -19.30 18.98
N GLN A 102 1.87 -18.26 18.26
CA GLN A 102 2.99 -18.26 17.31
C GLN A 102 4.31 -18.44 18.08
N PRO A 103 5.15 -19.40 17.68
CA PRO A 103 6.45 -19.55 18.31
C PRO A 103 7.28 -18.29 18.12
N LEU A 104 7.73 -17.73 19.22
CA LEU A 104 8.65 -16.60 19.22
C LEU A 104 10.00 -17.08 18.69
N GLY A 105 10.32 -16.70 17.50
CA GLY A 105 11.64 -16.86 16.91
C GLY A 105 11.74 -18.01 15.90
N VAL A 106 11.41 -17.71 14.69
CA VAL A 106 12.00 -18.30 13.49
C VAL A 106 12.66 -17.19 12.71
#